data_7b4d67c040e56bdfb0039669539f420d
#
_entry.id   7b4d67c040e56bdfb0039669539f420d
#
_cell.length_a   1.000
_cell.length_b   1.000
_cell.length_c   1.000
_cell.angle_alpha   90.00
_cell.angle_beta   90.00
_cell.angle_gamma   90.00
#
_symmetry.space_group_name_H-M   'P 1'
#
loop_
_entity.id
_entity.type
_entity.pdbx_description
1 polymer ?
#
loop_
_entity_poly.entity_id
_entity_poly.type
_entity_poly.pdbx_seq_one_letter_code
_entity_poly.pdbx_strand_id
1 'polypeptide(L)'
;MSKEWKSPKRGANILCRIKNPNPQNVVELVGMLPKRVMPKDEFATIITKVDDKWFQNTHQAAEQWGLYYVDNDNYYPRFTKDIDADEAEAYLRYWIKKYPLINPYSRFSKSDGRGLVLSIAEYLESHTGVHDLKTIITALLGPNEPVVVNDIVANAINNYSAILDVTTIKAANEQFNVYLKPDYKEKLQYIRSMDKREFFHLFDGGTPSDPTTKIEPKQVILFGAPGTGKSHRLKSPDYGLSRDNSIRITFHPDSDYASFVGCYKPRKIKDDLTYEFVPQAFTKAYVRAWKLWSQAKAEGIVAPPYTLVIEEINRGNCAQIFGDLFQLLDRNDDGYSDYEIIPDTDLQEYLTGQFDGYANLDDKIMKGEIMVLPPNLWIVATMNTSDQSLFPIDSAFKRRWDWEYIPIDLTDRGHYIACGDKKYSWSEFLDNVNKRIDAITHSEDKKLGYWFVARNGHNEITLNKFVSKVVFYLWNDIFKDFAHDVNTIFKDNYDQFYKFFENDGTPKIDVVESFLENLGLKAKDGE
;
A
#
# COMPACT_ATOMS: atom_id res chain seq x y z
N MET A 1 -39.55 22.71 15.50
CA MET A 1 -39.46 21.26 15.31
C MET A 1 -38.13 21.00 14.61
N SER A 2 -37.19 20.35 15.25
CA SER A 2 -35.95 19.90 14.61
C SER A 2 -36.33 18.91 13.51
N LYS A 3 -35.90 19.17 12.28
CA LYS A 3 -36.08 18.18 11.21
C LYS A 3 -35.04 17.09 11.42
N GLU A 4 -35.51 15.86 11.59
CA GLU A 4 -34.66 14.69 11.73
C GLU A 4 -33.92 14.40 10.43
N TRP A 5 -32.66 13.94 10.55
CA TRP A 5 -31.90 13.37 9.46
C TRP A 5 -32.67 12.25 8.76
N LYS A 6 -32.81 12.33 7.45
CA LYS A 6 -33.39 11.25 6.66
C LYS A 6 -32.32 10.60 5.80
N SER A 7 -32.04 9.34 6.09
CA SER A 7 -31.18 8.52 5.24
C SER A 7 -31.71 8.49 3.80
N PRO A 8 -30.85 8.59 2.77
CA PRO A 8 -31.29 8.53 1.39
C PRO A 8 -32.09 7.25 1.13
N LYS A 9 -33.25 7.36 0.48
CA LYS A 9 -33.99 6.18 0.05
C LYS A 9 -33.19 5.48 -1.04
N ARG A 10 -32.75 4.26 -0.78
CA ARG A 10 -32.11 3.43 -1.78
C ARG A 10 -33.05 3.22 -2.96
N GLY A 11 -32.68 3.73 -4.14
CA GLY A 11 -33.48 3.59 -5.36
C GLY A 11 -33.61 2.13 -5.79
N ALA A 12 -34.73 1.80 -6.41
CA ALA A 12 -34.92 0.47 -6.98
C ALA A 12 -34.00 0.26 -8.19
N ASN A 13 -33.23 -0.80 -8.21
CA ASN A 13 -32.79 -1.55 -9.39
C ASN A 13 -31.83 -0.88 -10.39
N ILE A 14 -31.02 0.12 -10.05
CA ILE A 14 -30.12 0.72 -11.03
C ILE A 14 -28.67 0.58 -10.55
N LEU A 15 -28.00 -0.38 -11.12
CA LEU A 15 -26.54 -0.48 -11.13
C LEU A 15 -26.01 0.55 -12.14
N CYS A 16 -24.96 1.26 -11.79
CA CYS A 16 -24.39 2.34 -12.61
C CYS A 16 -25.37 3.47 -12.97
N ARG A 17 -25.81 4.23 -11.97
CA ARG A 17 -26.52 5.50 -12.16
C ARG A 17 -25.70 6.65 -11.62
N ILE A 18 -25.45 7.63 -12.46
CA ILE A 18 -24.76 8.86 -12.11
C ILE A 18 -25.76 10.01 -12.17
N LYS A 19 -25.82 10.86 -11.14
CA LYS A 19 -26.48 12.16 -11.21
C LYS A 19 -25.64 13.04 -12.14
N ASN A 20 -26.31 13.95 -12.85
CA ASN A 20 -25.65 14.79 -13.86
C ASN A 20 -24.52 15.65 -13.26
N PRO A 21 -23.24 15.21 -13.30
CA PRO A 21 -22.13 15.97 -12.75
C PRO A 21 -21.81 17.13 -13.69
N ASN A 22 -21.75 18.31 -13.11
CA ASN A 22 -21.46 19.56 -13.81
C ASN A 22 -20.71 20.47 -12.83
N PRO A 23 -19.60 21.14 -13.22
CA PRO A 23 -18.84 22.00 -12.33
C PRO A 23 -19.69 23.07 -11.65
N GLN A 24 -20.59 23.73 -12.38
CA GLN A 24 -21.46 24.75 -11.83
C GLN A 24 -22.38 24.18 -10.72
N ASN A 25 -22.96 23.02 -10.94
CA ASN A 25 -23.80 22.35 -9.94
C ASN A 25 -23.00 21.95 -8.69
N VAL A 26 -21.73 21.55 -8.85
CA VAL A 26 -20.83 21.23 -7.72
C VAL A 26 -20.55 22.51 -6.92
N VAL A 27 -20.21 23.62 -7.58
CA VAL A 27 -20.00 24.93 -6.92
C VAL A 27 -21.24 25.34 -6.13
N GLU A 28 -22.42 25.27 -6.73
CA GLU A 28 -23.69 25.62 -6.08
C GLU A 28 -23.95 24.75 -4.84
N LEU A 29 -23.80 23.43 -4.95
CA LEU A 29 -24.01 22.52 -3.83
C LEU A 29 -22.97 22.72 -2.72
N VAL A 30 -21.70 22.89 -3.09
CA VAL A 30 -20.66 23.21 -2.10
C VAL A 30 -20.97 24.53 -1.40
N GLY A 31 -21.42 25.57 -2.12
CA GLY A 31 -21.84 26.85 -1.55
C GLY A 31 -22.99 26.73 -0.53
N MET A 32 -23.89 25.76 -0.69
CA MET A 32 -24.98 25.49 0.24
C MET A 32 -24.53 24.73 1.51
N LEU A 33 -23.48 23.94 1.43
CA LEU A 33 -23.02 23.05 2.49
C LEU A 33 -22.25 23.79 3.58
N PRO A 34 -22.51 23.50 4.88
CA PRO A 34 -21.68 24.00 5.97
C PRO A 34 -20.23 23.54 5.84
N LYS A 35 -19.29 24.42 6.17
CA LYS A 35 -17.84 24.21 5.98
C LYS A 35 -17.12 23.64 7.21
N ARG A 36 -17.86 23.14 8.19
CA ARG A 36 -17.28 22.57 9.42
C ARG A 36 -18.00 21.30 9.84
N VAL A 37 -17.31 20.46 10.57
CA VAL A 37 -17.90 19.28 11.22
C VAL A 37 -18.92 19.72 12.26
N MET A 38 -20.06 19.04 12.31
CA MET A 38 -21.12 19.31 13.26
C MET A 38 -22.02 18.09 13.49
N PRO A 39 -22.82 18.04 14.56
CA PRO A 39 -23.84 17.02 14.74
C PRO A 39 -24.82 16.97 13.54
N LYS A 40 -25.21 15.77 13.10
CA LYS A 40 -26.10 15.56 11.93
C LYS A 40 -27.44 16.28 12.04
N ASP A 41 -27.99 16.43 13.25
CA ASP A 41 -29.27 17.14 13.49
C ASP A 41 -29.10 18.65 13.38
N GLU A 42 -27.94 19.19 13.78
CA GLU A 42 -27.58 20.58 13.54
C GLU A 42 -27.45 20.84 12.04
N PHE A 43 -26.74 19.97 11.32
CA PHE A 43 -26.65 20.03 9.87
C PHE A 43 -28.04 19.99 9.21
N ALA A 44 -28.90 19.05 9.59
CA ALA A 44 -30.24 18.94 9.05
C ALA A 44 -31.06 20.22 9.26
N THR A 45 -30.89 20.87 10.41
CA THR A 45 -31.56 22.14 10.72
C THR A 45 -31.04 23.30 9.87
N ILE A 46 -29.72 23.37 9.66
CA ILE A 46 -29.08 24.43 8.86
C ILE A 46 -29.46 24.26 7.38
N ILE A 47 -29.22 23.07 6.81
CA ILE A 47 -29.35 22.83 5.38
C ILE A 47 -30.80 22.98 4.91
N THR A 48 -31.79 22.61 5.72
CA THR A 48 -33.19 22.77 5.38
C THR A 48 -33.70 24.23 5.44
N LYS A 49 -32.93 25.14 6.05
CA LYS A 49 -33.19 26.58 5.95
C LYS A 49 -32.66 27.15 4.63
N VAL A 50 -31.63 26.55 4.06
CA VAL A 50 -31.03 26.93 2.78
C VAL A 50 -31.82 26.34 1.63
N ASP A 51 -32.15 25.04 1.72
CA ASP A 51 -33.00 24.32 0.75
C ASP A 51 -34.03 23.47 1.50
N ASP A 52 -35.31 23.87 1.49
CA ASP A 52 -36.41 23.18 2.18
C ASP A 52 -36.71 21.80 1.58
N LYS A 53 -36.26 21.55 0.35
CA LYS A 53 -36.38 20.28 -0.37
C LYS A 53 -35.10 19.44 -0.34
N TRP A 54 -34.08 19.85 0.42
CA TRP A 54 -32.78 19.16 0.48
C TRP A 54 -32.94 17.65 0.58
N PHE A 55 -33.64 17.16 1.58
CA PHE A 55 -33.82 15.72 1.81
C PHE A 55 -34.80 15.02 0.87
N GLN A 56 -35.42 15.76 -0.05
CA GLN A 56 -36.29 15.17 -1.06
C GLN A 56 -35.54 14.83 -2.35
N ASN A 57 -34.68 15.73 -2.83
CA ASN A 57 -34.04 15.62 -4.14
C ASN A 57 -32.53 15.97 -4.13
N THR A 58 -32.13 17.07 -3.49
CA THR A 58 -30.82 17.71 -3.64
C THR A 58 -29.72 16.89 -2.98
N HIS A 59 -29.97 16.33 -1.79
CA HIS A 59 -29.03 15.52 -1.03
C HIS A 59 -28.45 14.35 -1.82
N GLN A 60 -29.24 13.73 -2.70
CA GLN A 60 -28.80 12.57 -3.48
C GLN A 60 -27.63 12.90 -4.43
N ALA A 61 -27.61 14.10 -5.00
CA ALA A 61 -26.52 14.52 -5.87
C ALA A 61 -25.26 14.83 -5.04
N ALA A 62 -25.42 15.60 -3.97
CA ALA A 62 -24.32 15.98 -3.10
C ALA A 62 -23.62 14.77 -2.45
N GLU A 63 -24.40 13.80 -1.97
CA GLU A 63 -23.87 12.56 -1.42
C GLU A 63 -23.22 11.66 -2.48
N GLN A 64 -23.84 11.48 -3.65
CA GLN A 64 -23.31 10.67 -4.72
C GLN A 64 -21.98 11.23 -5.26
N TRP A 65 -21.84 12.55 -5.30
CA TRP A 65 -20.60 13.20 -5.69
C TRP A 65 -19.59 13.29 -4.51
N GLY A 66 -19.97 12.80 -3.32
CA GLY A 66 -19.10 12.77 -2.15
C GLY A 66 -18.74 14.15 -1.62
N LEU A 67 -19.66 15.12 -1.74
CA LEU A 67 -19.43 16.49 -1.24
C LEU A 67 -19.52 16.60 0.27
N TYR A 68 -20.17 15.65 0.90
CA TYR A 68 -20.20 15.44 2.35
C TYR A 68 -20.53 13.98 2.67
N TYR A 69 -20.32 13.60 3.92
CA TYR A 69 -20.79 12.33 4.45
C TYR A 69 -21.25 12.50 5.90
N VAL A 70 -21.98 11.49 6.38
CA VAL A 70 -22.40 11.41 7.78
C VAL A 70 -21.92 10.10 8.35
N ASP A 71 -21.14 10.19 9.44
CA ASP A 71 -20.66 9.04 10.20
C ASP A 71 -21.15 9.15 11.65
N ASN A 72 -21.70 8.04 12.16
CA ASN A 72 -22.32 7.97 13.47
C ASN A 72 -23.36 9.08 13.63
N ASP A 73 -23.03 10.15 14.32
CA ASP A 73 -23.92 11.26 14.62
C ASP A 73 -23.41 12.61 14.09
N ASN A 74 -22.36 12.61 13.27
CA ASN A 74 -21.74 13.83 12.77
C ASN A 74 -21.78 13.93 11.24
N TYR A 75 -21.94 15.17 10.78
CA TYR A 75 -21.77 15.62 9.41
C TYR A 75 -20.32 16.06 9.20
N TYR A 76 -19.75 15.67 8.07
CA TYR A 76 -18.40 16.01 7.64
C TYR A 76 -18.44 16.59 6.23
N PRO A 77 -18.04 17.84 6.01
CA PRO A 77 -17.94 18.42 4.68
C PRO A 77 -16.68 17.92 3.95
N ARG A 78 -16.76 17.79 2.63
CA ARG A 78 -15.60 17.54 1.78
C ARG A 78 -14.75 18.79 1.61
N PHE A 79 -15.37 19.94 1.52
CA PHE A 79 -14.74 21.22 1.33
C PHE A 79 -14.95 22.11 2.56
N THR A 80 -13.86 22.68 3.07
CA THR A 80 -13.87 23.60 4.22
C THR A 80 -14.01 25.07 3.79
N LYS A 81 -14.00 25.35 2.49
CA LYS A 81 -14.20 26.65 1.84
C LYS A 81 -15.11 26.52 0.63
N ASP A 82 -15.60 27.65 0.10
CA ASP A 82 -16.21 27.68 -1.22
C ASP A 82 -15.17 27.42 -2.31
N ILE A 83 -15.60 26.85 -3.41
CA ILE A 83 -14.74 26.48 -4.54
C ILE A 83 -15.23 27.18 -5.80
N ASP A 84 -14.34 27.39 -6.76
CA ASP A 84 -14.68 27.90 -8.09
C ASP A 84 -14.96 26.77 -9.11
N ALA A 85 -15.25 27.14 -10.35
CA ALA A 85 -15.59 26.19 -11.40
C ALA A 85 -14.40 25.29 -11.80
N ASP A 86 -13.17 25.80 -11.73
CA ASP A 86 -11.97 25.06 -12.09
C ASP A 86 -11.66 24.02 -10.98
N GLU A 87 -11.78 24.41 -9.71
CA GLU A 87 -11.67 23.51 -8.57
C GLU A 87 -12.77 22.41 -8.63
N ALA A 88 -13.98 22.76 -9.00
CA ALA A 88 -15.08 21.82 -9.16
C ALA A 88 -14.85 20.84 -10.33
N GLU A 89 -14.31 21.29 -11.45
CA GLU A 89 -13.95 20.42 -12.57
C GLU A 89 -12.82 19.46 -12.20
N ALA A 90 -11.78 19.96 -11.55
CA ALA A 90 -10.69 19.12 -11.02
C ALA A 90 -11.24 18.05 -10.05
N TYR A 91 -12.17 18.44 -9.18
CA TYR A 91 -12.82 17.49 -8.28
C TYR A 91 -13.64 16.43 -9.02
N LEU A 92 -14.39 16.78 -10.06
CA LEU A 92 -15.15 15.80 -10.86
C LEU A 92 -14.24 14.80 -11.58
N ARG A 93 -13.06 15.24 -12.06
CA ARG A 93 -12.03 14.36 -12.63
C ARG A 93 -11.46 13.38 -11.60
N TYR A 94 -11.31 13.82 -10.35
CA TYR A 94 -10.95 12.94 -9.23
C TYR A 94 -12.08 11.98 -8.89
N TRP A 95 -13.29 12.49 -8.69
CA TRP A 95 -14.48 11.75 -8.28
C TRP A 95 -14.80 10.58 -9.21
N ILE A 96 -14.83 10.78 -10.53
CA ILE A 96 -15.20 9.74 -11.49
C ILE A 96 -14.20 8.57 -11.51
N LYS A 97 -12.93 8.83 -11.28
CA LYS A 97 -11.89 7.80 -11.23
C LYS A 97 -12.02 6.89 -10.03
N LYS A 98 -12.57 7.40 -8.94
CA LYS A 98 -12.86 6.65 -7.71
C LYS A 98 -14.30 6.14 -7.64
N TYR A 99 -15.19 6.62 -8.51
CA TYR A 99 -16.60 6.25 -8.47
C TYR A 99 -16.78 4.74 -8.58
N PRO A 100 -17.58 4.11 -7.68
CA PRO A 100 -17.73 2.67 -7.64
C PRO A 100 -18.51 2.15 -8.87
N LEU A 101 -18.16 0.96 -9.34
CA LEU A 101 -18.86 0.26 -10.41
C LEU A 101 -20.33 -0.01 -10.05
N ILE A 102 -20.59 -0.38 -8.79
CA ILE A 102 -21.93 -0.58 -8.26
C ILE A 102 -22.41 0.72 -7.64
N ASN A 103 -23.55 1.22 -8.09
CA ASN A 103 -24.15 2.43 -7.52
C ASN A 103 -24.40 2.22 -6.00
N PRO A 104 -23.80 3.03 -5.13
CA PRO A 104 -23.95 2.89 -3.68
C PRO A 104 -25.38 3.10 -3.16
N TYR A 105 -26.25 3.74 -3.95
CA TYR A 105 -27.68 3.90 -3.67
C TYR A 105 -28.57 2.79 -4.23
N SER A 106 -27.96 1.75 -4.82
CA SER A 106 -28.69 0.59 -5.33
C SER A 106 -29.13 -0.33 -4.18
N ARG A 107 -30.30 -0.98 -4.34
CA ARG A 107 -30.77 -2.02 -3.41
C ARG A 107 -29.86 -3.25 -3.36
N PHE A 108 -29.10 -3.48 -4.40
CA PHE A 108 -28.27 -4.68 -4.59
C PHE A 108 -26.88 -4.56 -3.96
N SER A 109 -26.58 -3.45 -3.35
CA SER A 109 -25.19 -3.16 -3.05
C SER A 109 -24.72 -3.65 -1.70
N LYS A 110 -23.80 -4.59 -1.77
CA LYS A 110 -22.51 -4.36 -1.11
C LYS A 110 -21.56 -3.96 -2.21
N SER A 111 -20.99 -2.76 -2.16
CA SER A 111 -19.89 -2.37 -3.04
C SER A 111 -18.80 -3.46 -2.92
N ASP A 112 -18.37 -4.00 -4.06
CA ASP A 112 -17.30 -4.99 -4.10
C ASP A 112 -15.90 -4.35 -4.19
N GLY A 113 -15.82 -3.05 -4.01
CA GLY A 113 -14.59 -2.28 -4.05
C GLY A 113 -14.07 -1.97 -5.45
N ARG A 114 -14.76 -2.38 -6.53
CA ARG A 114 -14.34 -2.08 -7.90
C ARG A 114 -14.71 -0.65 -8.30
N GLY A 115 -13.75 0.07 -8.90
CA GLY A 115 -14.00 1.38 -9.50
C GLY A 115 -14.58 1.27 -10.91
N LEU A 116 -15.50 2.17 -11.29
CA LEU A 116 -16.17 2.16 -12.59
C LEU A 116 -15.17 2.31 -13.75
N VAL A 117 -14.39 3.38 -13.75
CA VAL A 117 -13.45 3.70 -14.83
C VAL A 117 -12.35 2.65 -14.93
N LEU A 118 -11.79 2.22 -13.80
CA LEU A 118 -10.75 1.19 -13.76
C LEU A 118 -11.25 -0.13 -14.33
N SER A 119 -12.43 -0.59 -13.92
CA SER A 119 -12.99 -1.86 -14.39
C SER A 119 -13.30 -1.86 -15.89
N ILE A 120 -13.79 -0.73 -16.43
CA ILE A 120 -14.00 -0.57 -17.87
C ILE A 120 -12.68 -0.61 -18.62
N ALA A 121 -11.66 0.10 -18.14
CA ALA A 121 -10.35 0.13 -18.79
C ALA A 121 -9.67 -1.25 -18.80
N GLU A 122 -9.71 -1.99 -17.69
CA GLU A 122 -9.17 -3.35 -17.59
C GLU A 122 -9.92 -4.34 -18.50
N TYR A 123 -11.23 -4.17 -18.64
CA TYR A 123 -12.01 -4.94 -19.62
C TYR A 123 -11.53 -4.68 -21.05
N LEU A 124 -11.35 -3.41 -21.42
CA LEU A 124 -10.89 -3.03 -22.77
C LEU A 124 -9.44 -3.43 -23.06
N GLU A 125 -8.57 -3.50 -22.04
CA GLU A 125 -7.20 -4.06 -22.21
C GLU A 125 -7.22 -5.56 -22.56
N SER A 126 -8.22 -6.29 -22.08
CA SER A 126 -8.33 -7.74 -22.25
C SER A 126 -9.21 -8.17 -23.43
N HIS A 127 -10.00 -7.26 -24.00
CA HIS A 127 -10.95 -7.53 -25.08
C HIS A 127 -10.71 -6.58 -26.25
N THR A 128 -10.26 -7.12 -27.38
CA THR A 128 -10.05 -6.32 -28.60
C THR A 128 -11.37 -6.02 -29.32
N GLY A 129 -11.48 -4.82 -29.91
CA GLY A 129 -12.64 -4.42 -30.71
C GLY A 129 -13.41 -3.24 -30.14
N VAL A 130 -14.56 -2.95 -30.74
CA VAL A 130 -15.46 -1.87 -30.32
C VAL A 130 -16.50 -2.49 -29.38
N HIS A 131 -16.64 -1.92 -28.20
CA HIS A 131 -17.59 -2.39 -27.17
C HIS A 131 -18.54 -1.29 -26.75
N ASP A 132 -19.82 -1.62 -26.66
CA ASP A 132 -20.83 -0.75 -26.09
C ASP A 132 -20.73 -0.75 -24.57
N LEU A 133 -20.83 0.44 -23.94
CA LEU A 133 -20.67 0.65 -22.52
C LEU A 133 -21.61 -0.22 -21.67
N LYS A 134 -22.87 -0.37 -22.12
CA LYS A 134 -23.84 -1.24 -21.43
C LYS A 134 -23.42 -2.71 -21.46
N THR A 135 -22.89 -3.15 -22.58
CA THR A 135 -22.36 -4.52 -22.73
C THR A 135 -21.18 -4.78 -21.81
N ILE A 136 -20.23 -3.83 -21.71
CA ILE A 136 -19.09 -3.92 -20.78
C ILE A 136 -19.59 -4.02 -19.35
N ILE A 137 -20.43 -3.08 -18.91
CA ILE A 137 -20.92 -3.04 -17.53
C ILE A 137 -21.74 -4.30 -17.20
N THR A 138 -22.54 -4.81 -18.15
CA THR A 138 -23.28 -6.07 -17.96
C THR A 138 -22.34 -7.26 -17.81
N ALA A 139 -21.26 -7.33 -18.59
CA ALA A 139 -20.25 -8.37 -18.46
C ALA A 139 -19.51 -8.32 -17.10
N LEU A 140 -19.26 -7.10 -16.57
CA LEU A 140 -18.61 -6.90 -15.28
C LEU A 140 -19.48 -7.23 -14.07
N LEU A 141 -20.81 -7.02 -14.17
CA LEU A 141 -21.75 -7.18 -13.07
C LEU A 141 -22.51 -8.52 -13.12
N GLY A 142 -22.60 -9.12 -14.28
CA GLY A 142 -23.36 -10.35 -14.54
C GLY A 142 -24.66 -10.11 -15.35
N PRO A 143 -25.12 -11.12 -16.09
CA PRO A 143 -26.20 -10.97 -17.08
C PRO A 143 -27.59 -10.73 -16.47
N ASN A 144 -27.76 -11.02 -15.19
CA ASN A 144 -29.06 -10.88 -14.50
C ASN A 144 -29.21 -9.53 -13.78
N GLU A 145 -28.21 -8.65 -13.84
CA GLU A 145 -28.23 -7.39 -13.14
C GLU A 145 -28.81 -6.27 -14.02
N PRO A 146 -29.70 -5.44 -13.49
CA PRO A 146 -30.35 -4.36 -14.25
C PRO A 146 -29.39 -3.20 -14.49
N VAL A 147 -28.68 -3.18 -15.60
CA VAL A 147 -27.76 -2.12 -16.01
C VAL A 147 -28.50 -1.07 -16.82
N VAL A 148 -28.44 0.19 -16.37
CA VAL A 148 -28.93 1.35 -17.12
C VAL A 148 -27.76 2.28 -17.43
N VAL A 149 -27.48 2.45 -18.70
CA VAL A 149 -26.53 3.43 -19.23
C VAL A 149 -27.32 4.44 -20.05
N ASN A 150 -27.03 5.71 -19.83
CA ASN A 150 -27.62 6.83 -20.55
C ASN A 150 -26.56 7.89 -20.87
N ASP A 151 -26.95 8.93 -21.59
CA ASP A 151 -26.08 10.07 -21.93
C ASP A 151 -25.34 10.64 -20.72
N ILE A 152 -25.98 10.69 -19.56
CA ILE A 152 -25.37 11.26 -18.34
C ILE A 152 -24.16 10.43 -17.91
N VAL A 153 -24.29 9.10 -17.89
CA VAL A 153 -23.18 8.18 -17.54
C VAL A 153 -22.09 8.27 -18.60
N ALA A 154 -22.47 8.21 -19.87
CA ALA A 154 -21.55 8.30 -21.00
C ALA A 154 -20.75 9.62 -20.99
N ASN A 155 -21.42 10.74 -20.82
CA ASN A 155 -20.81 12.07 -20.76
C ASN A 155 -19.91 12.24 -19.53
N ALA A 156 -20.32 11.73 -18.36
CA ALA A 156 -19.48 11.80 -17.16
C ALA A 156 -18.17 11.03 -17.36
N ILE A 157 -18.22 9.83 -17.94
CA ILE A 157 -17.03 9.04 -18.25
C ILE A 157 -16.17 9.76 -19.29
N ASN A 158 -16.77 10.25 -20.37
CA ASN A 158 -16.05 10.90 -21.45
C ASN A 158 -15.33 12.19 -21.00
N ASN A 159 -16.03 13.03 -20.24
CA ASN A 159 -15.49 14.33 -19.83
C ASN A 159 -14.46 14.26 -18.71
N TYR A 160 -14.61 13.29 -17.78
CA TYR A 160 -13.85 13.33 -16.53
C TYR A 160 -12.91 12.13 -16.32
N SER A 161 -13.05 11.01 -17.06
CA SER A 161 -12.21 9.81 -16.81
C SER A 161 -10.73 10.00 -17.15
N ALA A 162 -10.42 10.90 -18.06
CA ALA A 162 -9.10 11.14 -18.64
C ALA A 162 -8.50 10.02 -19.51
N ILE A 163 -9.03 8.79 -19.43
CA ILE A 163 -8.48 7.59 -20.11
C ILE A 163 -9.46 6.92 -21.07
N LEU A 164 -10.74 7.27 -21.02
CA LEU A 164 -11.80 6.69 -21.85
C LEU A 164 -12.40 7.74 -22.76
N ASP A 165 -12.61 7.40 -24.02
CA ASP A 165 -13.44 8.12 -24.98
C ASP A 165 -14.77 7.36 -25.15
N VAL A 166 -15.87 8.11 -25.18
CA VAL A 166 -17.21 7.56 -25.40
C VAL A 166 -17.85 8.23 -26.59
N THR A 167 -18.22 7.46 -27.60
CA THR A 167 -18.92 7.94 -28.79
C THR A 167 -20.36 7.47 -28.78
N THR A 168 -21.29 8.41 -28.80
CA THR A 168 -22.73 8.11 -28.87
C THR A 168 -23.16 7.83 -30.31
N ILE A 169 -23.77 6.69 -30.55
CA ILE A 169 -24.39 6.34 -31.82
C ILE A 169 -25.89 6.45 -31.62
N LYS A 170 -26.52 7.46 -32.26
CA LYS A 170 -27.95 7.67 -32.26
C LYS A 170 -28.59 6.74 -33.32
N ALA A 171 -28.97 5.56 -32.91
CA ALA A 171 -29.76 4.61 -33.65
C ALA A 171 -31.09 4.38 -32.92
N ALA A 172 -31.97 3.47 -33.40
CA ALA A 172 -33.22 3.13 -32.72
C ALA A 172 -33.06 2.70 -31.25
N ASN A 173 -31.86 2.18 -30.90
CA ASN A 173 -31.39 2.01 -29.52
C ASN A 173 -30.07 2.79 -29.39
N GLU A 174 -30.00 3.78 -28.51
CA GLU A 174 -28.76 4.52 -28.24
C GLU A 174 -27.67 3.56 -27.78
N GLN A 175 -26.51 3.61 -28.45
CA GLN A 175 -25.32 2.86 -28.09
C GLN A 175 -24.19 3.83 -27.76
N PHE A 176 -23.38 3.45 -26.77
CA PHE A 176 -22.27 4.25 -26.27
C PHE A 176 -20.98 3.45 -26.44
N ASN A 177 -20.33 3.62 -27.58
CA ASN A 177 -19.08 2.93 -27.86
C ASN A 177 -17.93 3.53 -27.06
N VAL A 178 -17.16 2.70 -26.37
CA VAL A 178 -16.08 3.09 -25.46
C VAL A 178 -14.74 2.64 -26.02
N TYR A 179 -13.74 3.51 -25.90
CA TYR A 179 -12.37 3.29 -26.35
C TYR A 179 -11.38 3.75 -25.29
N LEU A 180 -10.22 3.12 -25.24
CA LEU A 180 -9.07 3.64 -24.49
C LEU A 180 -8.42 4.77 -25.29
N LYS A 181 -8.12 5.90 -24.63
CA LYS A 181 -7.35 7.01 -25.24
C LYS A 181 -5.93 6.56 -25.55
N PRO A 182 -5.25 7.14 -26.56
CA PRO A 182 -3.90 6.70 -26.95
C PRO A 182 -2.87 6.73 -25.81
N ASP A 183 -2.99 7.68 -24.88
CA ASP A 183 -2.09 7.93 -23.76
C ASP A 183 -2.57 7.31 -22.42
N TYR A 184 -3.52 6.36 -22.48
CA TYR A 184 -4.20 5.83 -21.30
C TYR A 184 -3.28 5.09 -20.32
N LYS A 185 -2.20 4.46 -20.78
CA LYS A 185 -1.41 3.53 -19.97
C LYS A 185 -0.83 4.15 -18.70
N GLU A 186 -0.26 5.33 -18.82
CA GLU A 186 0.34 6.05 -17.69
C GLU A 186 -0.73 6.53 -16.71
N LYS A 187 -1.81 7.09 -17.25
CA LYS A 187 -2.97 7.56 -16.48
C LYS A 187 -3.72 6.41 -15.80
N LEU A 188 -3.78 5.23 -16.45
CA LEU A 188 -4.39 4.04 -15.84
C LEU A 188 -3.58 3.54 -14.64
N GLN A 189 -2.24 3.61 -14.70
CA GLN A 189 -1.40 3.29 -13.54
C GLN A 189 -1.67 4.25 -12.37
N TYR A 190 -1.86 5.53 -12.65
CA TYR A 190 -2.27 6.51 -11.64
C TYR A 190 -3.61 6.12 -11.00
N ILE A 191 -4.64 5.80 -11.80
CA ILE A 191 -5.94 5.37 -11.27
C ILE A 191 -5.82 4.10 -10.42
N ARG A 192 -4.97 3.14 -10.81
CA ARG A 192 -4.69 1.94 -10.01
C ARG A 192 -4.03 2.26 -8.67
N SER A 193 -3.20 3.30 -8.60
CA SER A 193 -2.51 3.71 -7.37
C SER A 193 -3.39 4.52 -6.40
N MET A 194 -4.54 5.05 -6.84
CA MET A 194 -5.44 5.80 -5.97
C MET A 194 -6.01 4.90 -4.86
N ASP A 195 -6.02 5.41 -3.63
CA ASP A 195 -6.61 4.66 -2.51
C ASP A 195 -8.13 4.58 -2.65
N LYS A 196 -8.62 3.38 -2.87
CA LYS A 196 -10.06 3.12 -3.04
C LYS A 196 -10.84 3.30 -1.73
N ARG A 197 -10.21 3.10 -0.57
CA ARG A 197 -10.86 3.19 0.75
C ARG A 197 -11.44 4.56 1.01
N GLU A 198 -10.76 5.61 0.59
CA GLU A 198 -11.17 7.00 0.82
C GLU A 198 -12.56 7.33 0.26
N PHE A 199 -12.91 6.77 -0.90
CA PHE A 199 -14.24 6.99 -1.50
C PHE A 199 -15.32 6.11 -0.87
N PHE A 200 -14.98 4.87 -0.53
CA PHE A 200 -15.92 3.92 0.09
C PHE A 200 -16.28 4.29 1.52
N HIS A 201 -15.41 4.96 2.25
CA HIS A 201 -15.71 5.50 3.58
C HIS A 201 -16.88 6.49 3.57
N LEU A 202 -17.15 7.17 2.47
CA LEU A 202 -18.32 8.03 2.33
C LEU A 202 -19.63 7.27 2.44
N PHE A 203 -19.63 5.98 2.16
CA PHE A 203 -20.82 5.12 2.15
C PHE A 203 -20.83 4.10 3.28
N ASP A 204 -19.67 3.76 3.84
CA ASP A 204 -19.50 2.74 4.88
C ASP A 204 -19.18 3.32 6.28
N GLY A 205 -19.18 4.64 6.44
CA GLY A 205 -19.07 5.31 7.73
C GLY A 205 -17.64 5.62 8.20
N GLY A 206 -16.69 5.80 7.30
CA GLY A 206 -15.32 6.23 7.65
C GLY A 206 -15.04 7.72 7.37
N THR A 207 -14.08 8.31 8.08
CA THR A 207 -13.66 9.71 7.86
C THR A 207 -12.98 9.88 6.50
N PRO A 208 -13.45 10.79 5.60
CA PRO A 208 -12.69 11.12 4.40
C PRO A 208 -11.44 11.90 4.77
N SER A 209 -10.35 11.60 4.09
CA SER A 209 -9.25 12.56 4.07
C SER A 209 -9.69 13.80 3.28
N ASP A 210 -9.44 14.98 3.83
CA ASP A 210 -9.58 16.25 3.12
C ASP A 210 -8.68 16.18 1.85
N PRO A 211 -9.19 16.46 0.63
CA PRO A 211 -8.34 16.49 -0.57
C PRO A 211 -7.24 17.55 -0.47
N THR A 212 -7.33 18.47 0.48
CA THR A 212 -6.28 19.43 0.84
C THR A 212 -5.41 18.93 1.99
N THR A 213 -5.61 17.72 2.52
CA THR A 213 -4.82 17.20 3.65
C THR A 213 -3.38 17.01 3.21
N LYS A 214 -2.48 17.62 3.96
CA LYS A 214 -1.04 17.51 3.78
C LYS A 214 -0.61 16.05 3.83
N ILE A 215 0.15 15.61 2.83
CA ILE A 215 0.74 14.28 2.85
C ILE A 215 1.86 14.28 3.89
N GLU A 216 1.73 13.42 4.89
CA GLU A 216 2.86 13.16 5.78
C GLU A 216 3.77 12.12 5.12
N PRO A 217 5.03 12.46 4.83
CA PRO A 217 5.97 11.50 4.28
C PRO A 217 6.23 10.41 5.31
N LYS A 218 6.27 9.16 4.87
CA LYS A 218 6.72 8.05 5.71
C LYS A 218 8.16 7.70 5.39
N GLN A 219 9.01 7.72 6.41
CA GLN A 219 10.41 7.34 6.33
C GLN A 219 10.73 6.53 7.57
N VAL A 220 10.51 5.19 7.50
CA VAL A 220 10.47 4.34 8.67
C VAL A 220 11.30 3.07 8.50
N ILE A 221 12.00 2.66 9.55
CA ILE A 221 12.69 1.38 9.65
C ILE A 221 11.92 0.47 10.61
N LEU A 222 11.40 -0.65 10.10
CA LEU A 222 10.81 -1.70 10.91
C LEU A 222 11.93 -2.63 11.41
N PHE A 223 12.09 -2.73 12.71
CA PHE A 223 13.15 -3.55 13.32
C PHE A 223 12.62 -4.54 14.34
N GLY A 224 13.39 -5.57 14.64
CA GLY A 224 13.08 -6.61 15.62
C GLY A 224 13.70 -7.95 15.26
N ALA A 225 13.46 -8.95 16.10
CA ALA A 225 14.01 -10.29 15.98
C ALA A 225 13.62 -10.99 14.66
N PRO A 226 14.39 -12.00 14.19
CA PRO A 226 14.03 -12.77 13.00
C PRO A 226 12.69 -13.49 13.19
N GLY A 227 11.84 -13.47 12.16
CA GLY A 227 10.53 -14.14 12.19
C GLY A 227 9.41 -13.39 12.94
N THR A 228 9.59 -12.12 13.32
CA THR A 228 8.51 -11.31 13.93
C THR A 228 7.44 -10.87 12.94
N GLY A 229 7.69 -10.99 11.62
CA GLY A 229 6.72 -10.62 10.60
C GLY A 229 6.90 -9.21 10.05
N LYS A 230 8.09 -8.59 10.16
CA LYS A 230 8.40 -7.25 9.63
C LYS A 230 7.93 -7.05 8.19
N SER A 231 8.33 -7.90 7.26
CA SER A 231 7.90 -7.81 5.85
C SER A 231 6.39 -8.07 5.65
N HIS A 232 5.74 -8.76 6.58
CA HIS A 232 4.30 -8.94 6.57
C HIS A 232 3.58 -7.68 7.07
N ARG A 233 4.12 -6.98 8.06
CA ARG A 233 3.61 -5.72 8.57
C ARG A 233 3.51 -4.66 7.47
N LEU A 234 4.43 -4.67 6.51
CA LEU A 234 4.38 -3.80 5.33
C LEU A 234 3.13 -4.00 4.44
N LYS A 235 2.46 -5.15 4.53
CA LYS A 235 1.20 -5.42 3.81
C LYS A 235 -0.02 -4.84 4.53
N SER A 236 0.15 -4.29 5.73
CA SER A 236 -0.95 -3.66 6.45
C SER A 236 -1.46 -2.42 5.71
N PRO A 237 -2.71 -2.03 5.95
CA PRO A 237 -3.30 -0.82 5.39
C PRO A 237 -2.48 0.45 5.65
N ASP A 238 -1.72 0.52 6.75
CA ASP A 238 -0.92 1.68 7.13
C ASP A 238 0.18 2.03 6.13
N TYR A 239 0.66 1.02 5.37
CA TYR A 239 1.65 1.17 4.31
C TYR A 239 1.04 1.12 2.91
N GLY A 240 -0.17 0.58 2.75
CA GLY A 240 -0.94 0.60 1.52
C GLY A 240 -0.23 -0.02 0.30
N LEU A 241 0.70 -0.96 0.50
CA LEU A 241 1.55 -1.47 -0.56
C LEU A 241 0.80 -2.35 -1.56
N SER A 242 0.97 -2.03 -2.83
CA SER A 242 0.55 -2.85 -3.98
C SER A 242 1.68 -2.94 -5.00
N ARG A 243 1.53 -3.77 -6.03
CA ARG A 243 2.50 -3.83 -7.13
C ARG A 243 2.59 -2.52 -7.92
N ASP A 244 1.50 -1.75 -7.95
CA ASP A 244 1.37 -0.56 -8.78
C ASP A 244 1.88 0.71 -8.10
N ASN A 245 1.96 0.70 -6.74
CA ASN A 245 2.37 1.86 -5.95
C ASN A 245 3.65 1.65 -5.15
N SER A 246 4.40 0.58 -5.42
CA SER A 246 5.64 0.33 -4.71
C SER A 246 6.70 -0.36 -5.56
N ILE A 247 7.95 -0.11 -5.23
CA ILE A 247 9.11 -0.84 -5.73
C ILE A 247 9.89 -1.38 -4.54
N ARG A 248 10.43 -2.60 -4.67
CA ARG A 248 11.13 -3.29 -3.59
C ARG A 248 12.54 -3.67 -4.01
N ILE A 249 13.49 -3.44 -3.11
CA ILE A 249 14.89 -3.83 -3.25
C ILE A 249 15.37 -4.46 -1.93
N THR A 250 16.33 -5.38 -2.01
CA THR A 250 17.04 -5.93 -0.84
C THR A 250 18.49 -5.45 -0.89
N PHE A 251 18.99 -4.90 0.22
CA PHE A 251 20.40 -4.57 0.31
C PHE A 251 21.24 -5.83 0.60
N HIS A 252 22.43 -5.85 0.09
CA HIS A 252 23.45 -6.89 0.30
C HIS A 252 24.84 -6.25 0.36
N PRO A 253 25.90 -6.96 0.83
CA PRO A 253 27.22 -6.38 1.02
C PRO A 253 27.83 -5.69 -0.21
N ASP A 254 27.49 -6.17 -1.42
CA ASP A 254 27.98 -5.59 -2.67
C ASP A 254 27.05 -4.50 -3.23
N SER A 255 26.03 -4.07 -2.49
CA SER A 255 25.15 -2.98 -2.90
C SER A 255 25.92 -1.66 -2.82
N ASP A 256 25.77 -0.86 -3.88
CA ASP A 256 26.42 0.44 -4.04
C ASP A 256 25.46 1.49 -4.62
N TYR A 257 25.94 2.71 -4.82
CA TYR A 257 25.17 3.80 -5.42
C TYR A 257 24.66 3.42 -6.81
N ALA A 258 25.48 2.81 -7.66
CA ALA A 258 25.10 2.43 -9.01
C ALA A 258 23.98 1.37 -9.05
N SER A 259 23.97 0.44 -8.11
CA SER A 259 22.92 -0.59 -7.99
C SER A 259 21.61 -0.06 -7.37
N PHE A 260 21.66 1.10 -6.70
CA PHE A 260 20.52 1.73 -6.05
C PHE A 260 19.92 2.87 -6.88
N VAL A 261 20.76 3.74 -7.44
CA VAL A 261 20.37 4.91 -8.24
C VAL A 261 20.34 4.58 -9.73
N GLY A 262 21.45 4.08 -10.26
CA GLY A 262 21.61 3.77 -11.66
C GLY A 262 23.00 4.08 -12.18
N CYS A 263 23.27 3.59 -13.37
CA CYS A 263 24.51 3.88 -14.08
C CYS A 263 24.35 3.59 -15.58
N TYR A 264 25.27 4.10 -16.40
CA TYR A 264 25.36 3.73 -17.80
C TYR A 264 25.79 2.27 -17.96
N LYS A 265 25.03 1.53 -18.78
CA LYS A 265 25.35 0.14 -19.14
C LYS A 265 25.38 -0.03 -20.65
N PRO A 266 26.30 -0.88 -21.16
CA PRO A 266 26.28 -1.23 -22.57
C PRO A 266 25.02 -2.02 -22.89
N ARG A 267 24.33 -1.65 -23.97
CA ARG A 267 23.15 -2.33 -24.47
C ARG A 267 23.28 -2.61 -25.96
N LYS A 268 23.04 -3.84 -26.35
CA LYS A 268 23.02 -4.20 -27.76
C LYS A 268 21.63 -3.92 -28.33
N ILE A 269 21.53 -2.94 -29.24
CA ILE A 269 20.30 -2.65 -30.00
C ILE A 269 20.56 -3.06 -31.44
N LYS A 270 19.92 -4.17 -31.87
CA LYS A 270 20.21 -4.86 -33.13
C LYS A 270 21.70 -5.27 -33.17
N ASP A 271 22.51 -4.69 -34.05
CA ASP A 271 23.94 -5.00 -34.18
C ASP A 271 24.88 -3.93 -33.62
N ASP A 272 24.32 -2.81 -33.12
CA ASP A 272 25.09 -1.73 -32.55
C ASP A 272 25.14 -1.82 -31.01
N LEU A 273 26.34 -1.51 -30.46
CA LEU A 273 26.56 -1.39 -29.02
C LEU A 273 26.36 0.09 -28.63
N THR A 274 25.29 0.37 -27.89
CA THR A 274 25.02 1.69 -27.32
C THR A 274 25.21 1.68 -25.82
N TYR A 275 25.42 2.85 -25.22
CA TYR A 275 25.40 3.02 -23.76
C TYR A 275 24.12 3.74 -23.37
N GLU A 276 23.41 3.24 -22.39
CA GLU A 276 22.15 3.80 -21.92
C GLU A 276 22.17 3.88 -20.39
N PHE A 277 21.67 4.98 -19.82
CA PHE A 277 21.48 5.07 -18.37
C PHE A 277 20.36 4.11 -17.94
N VAL A 278 20.69 3.18 -17.05
CA VAL A 278 19.77 2.18 -16.53
C VAL A 278 19.37 2.56 -15.11
N PRO A 279 18.17 3.18 -14.91
CA PRO A 279 17.71 3.60 -13.60
C PRO A 279 17.44 2.38 -12.70
N GLN A 280 17.79 2.50 -11.43
CA GLN A 280 17.54 1.48 -10.43
C GLN A 280 16.37 1.86 -9.49
N ALA A 281 16.20 1.14 -8.39
CA ALA A 281 15.00 1.21 -7.56
C ALA A 281 14.72 2.62 -7.03
N PHE A 282 15.74 3.34 -6.55
CA PHE A 282 15.57 4.70 -6.05
C PHE A 282 15.10 5.67 -7.15
N THR A 283 15.82 5.72 -8.27
CA THR A 283 15.49 6.63 -9.38
C THR A 283 14.10 6.34 -9.97
N LYS A 284 13.74 5.06 -10.10
CA LYS A 284 12.39 4.66 -10.54
C LYS A 284 11.32 5.13 -9.57
N ALA A 285 11.55 4.98 -8.25
CA ALA A 285 10.63 5.44 -7.23
C ALA A 285 10.50 6.97 -7.23
N TYR A 286 11.64 7.67 -7.31
CA TYR A 286 11.72 9.12 -7.37
C TYR A 286 10.93 9.69 -8.55
N VAL A 287 11.21 9.22 -9.76
CA VAL A 287 10.50 9.66 -10.97
C VAL A 287 9.01 9.36 -10.87
N ARG A 288 8.65 8.18 -10.41
CA ARG A 288 7.24 7.80 -10.30
C ARG A 288 6.48 8.66 -9.29
N ALA A 289 7.07 8.93 -8.13
CA ALA A 289 6.47 9.79 -7.12
C ALA A 289 6.23 11.21 -7.64
N TRP A 290 7.20 11.82 -8.32
CA TRP A 290 7.05 13.14 -8.93
C TRP A 290 5.99 13.18 -10.04
N LYS A 291 5.91 12.15 -10.88
CA LYS A 291 4.87 12.06 -11.92
C LYS A 291 3.48 11.99 -11.29
N LEU A 292 3.30 11.17 -10.24
CA LEU A 292 2.05 11.10 -9.48
C LEU A 292 1.71 12.43 -8.80
N TRP A 293 2.72 13.10 -8.25
CA TRP A 293 2.54 14.40 -7.60
C TRP A 293 2.10 15.46 -8.60
N SER A 294 2.78 15.57 -9.76
CA SER A 294 2.42 16.51 -10.82
C SER A 294 1.00 16.28 -11.35
N GLN A 295 0.62 15.03 -11.60
CA GLN A 295 -0.72 14.67 -12.03
C GLN A 295 -1.78 15.04 -10.99
N ALA A 296 -1.53 14.74 -9.71
CA ALA A 296 -2.43 15.06 -8.62
C ALA A 296 -2.61 16.57 -8.46
N LYS A 297 -1.52 17.35 -8.59
CA LYS A 297 -1.56 18.80 -8.52
C LYS A 297 -2.35 19.41 -9.69
N ALA A 298 -2.22 18.86 -10.90
CA ALA A 298 -3.04 19.26 -12.04
C ALA A 298 -4.54 18.97 -11.83
N GLU A 299 -4.87 18.01 -10.99
CA GLU A 299 -6.24 17.61 -10.67
C GLU A 299 -6.77 18.21 -9.35
N GLY A 300 -5.97 19.03 -8.67
CA GLY A 300 -6.35 19.66 -7.40
C GLY A 300 -6.58 18.65 -6.26
N ILE A 301 -5.90 17.49 -6.28
CA ILE A 301 -6.05 16.42 -5.29
C ILE A 301 -4.73 16.12 -4.59
N VAL A 302 -4.82 15.37 -3.48
CA VAL A 302 -3.64 14.86 -2.78
C VAL A 302 -2.97 13.78 -3.62
N ALA A 303 -1.65 13.88 -3.80
CA ALA A 303 -0.89 12.89 -4.54
C ALA A 303 -0.89 11.54 -3.82
N PRO A 304 -1.20 10.44 -4.50
CA PRO A 304 -1.12 9.13 -3.87
C PRO A 304 0.33 8.79 -3.52
N PRO A 305 0.57 8.09 -2.40
CA PRO A 305 1.92 7.69 -2.03
C PRO A 305 2.50 6.66 -3.01
N TYR A 306 3.78 6.79 -3.29
CA TYR A 306 4.58 5.76 -3.94
C TYR A 306 5.70 5.32 -2.99
N THR A 307 5.83 4.02 -2.75
CA THR A 307 6.70 3.52 -1.69
C THR A 307 7.92 2.79 -2.24
N LEU A 308 9.09 3.25 -1.83
CA LEU A 308 10.35 2.51 -1.96
C LEU A 308 10.52 1.63 -0.73
N VAL A 309 10.53 0.31 -0.92
CA VAL A 309 10.74 -0.67 0.15
C VAL A 309 12.16 -1.20 0.08
N ILE A 310 12.92 -1.03 1.16
CA ILE A 310 14.29 -1.51 1.31
C ILE A 310 14.29 -2.65 2.34
N GLU A 311 14.46 -3.88 1.88
CA GLU A 311 14.61 -5.02 2.78
C GLU A 311 16.07 -5.16 3.23
N GLU A 312 16.25 -5.52 4.51
CA GLU A 312 17.58 -5.79 5.11
C GLU A 312 18.53 -4.60 4.95
N ILE A 313 18.09 -3.39 5.32
CA ILE A 313 18.83 -2.14 5.08
C ILE A 313 20.25 -2.17 5.65
N ASN A 314 20.49 -2.86 6.75
CA ASN A 314 21.78 -2.98 7.41
C ASN A 314 22.70 -4.09 6.84
N ARG A 315 22.28 -4.81 5.80
CA ARG A 315 23.16 -5.74 5.06
C ARG A 315 24.05 -5.04 4.05
N GLY A 316 23.74 -3.80 3.69
CA GLY A 316 24.58 -2.96 2.84
C GLY A 316 25.15 -1.77 3.60
N ASN A 317 26.25 -1.21 3.09
CA ASN A 317 26.81 0.02 3.62
C ASN A 317 25.93 1.21 3.21
N CYS A 318 25.03 1.67 4.10
CA CYS A 318 24.08 2.74 3.80
C CYS A 318 24.77 4.03 3.34
N ALA A 319 25.90 4.40 3.91
CA ALA A 319 26.63 5.61 3.51
C ALA A 319 27.12 5.52 2.04
N GLN A 320 27.61 4.34 1.63
CA GLN A 320 28.05 4.10 0.25
C GLN A 320 26.87 4.00 -0.73
N ILE A 321 25.77 3.35 -0.31
CA ILE A 321 24.60 3.12 -1.17
C ILE A 321 23.83 4.40 -1.42
N PHE A 322 23.62 5.20 -0.39
CA PHE A 322 22.87 6.47 -0.51
C PHE A 322 23.74 7.59 -1.06
N GLY A 323 25.04 7.64 -0.74
CA GLY A 323 25.89 8.75 -1.16
C GLY A 323 25.27 10.10 -0.82
N ASP A 324 25.19 11.00 -1.82
CA ASP A 324 24.62 12.35 -1.64
C ASP A 324 23.11 12.34 -1.39
N LEU A 325 22.40 11.28 -1.80
CA LEU A 325 20.96 11.13 -1.52
C LEU A 325 20.64 11.15 -0.02
N PHE A 326 21.63 10.90 0.81
CA PHE A 326 21.52 10.97 2.25
C PHE A 326 21.00 12.32 2.74
N GLN A 327 21.36 13.43 2.08
CA GLN A 327 20.91 14.78 2.43
C GLN A 327 19.41 14.96 2.15
N LEU A 328 18.87 14.24 1.17
CA LEU A 328 17.45 14.31 0.82
C LEU A 328 16.53 13.72 1.88
N LEU A 329 17.06 12.92 2.80
CA LEU A 329 16.27 12.25 3.85
C LEU A 329 15.85 13.20 4.98
N ASP A 330 16.43 14.39 5.11
CA ASP A 330 15.91 15.43 6.00
C ASP A 330 14.66 16.05 5.35
N ARG A 331 13.51 15.96 6.01
CA ARG A 331 12.22 16.45 5.48
C ARG A 331 11.79 17.72 6.21
N ASN A 332 11.31 18.71 5.45
CA ASN A 332 10.71 19.91 6.00
C ASN A 332 9.25 19.70 6.41
N ASP A 333 8.62 20.72 6.99
CA ASP A 333 7.23 20.66 7.46
C ASP A 333 6.22 20.39 6.34
N ASP A 334 6.56 20.63 5.06
CA ASP A 334 5.71 20.33 3.91
C ASP A 334 5.95 18.94 3.34
N GLY A 335 6.88 18.18 3.93
CA GLY A 335 7.20 16.82 3.58
C GLY A 335 8.18 16.69 2.40
N TYR A 336 8.68 17.79 1.84
CA TYR A 336 9.77 17.78 0.87
C TYR A 336 11.13 17.61 1.57
N SER A 337 12.17 17.22 0.81
CA SER A 337 13.53 17.33 1.32
C SER A 337 13.82 18.77 1.73
N ASP A 338 14.44 18.96 2.89
CA ASP A 338 14.87 20.27 3.40
C ASP A 338 16.10 20.79 2.62
N TYR A 339 16.90 19.88 2.11
CA TYR A 339 18.08 20.16 1.28
C TYR A 339 17.89 19.62 -0.13
N GLU A 340 18.42 20.35 -1.12
CA GLU A 340 18.53 19.90 -2.49
C GLU A 340 19.93 19.31 -2.76
N ILE A 341 20.03 18.38 -3.70
CA ILE A 341 21.31 17.92 -4.25
C ILE A 341 21.35 18.17 -5.75
N ILE A 342 22.57 18.28 -6.29
CA ILE A 342 22.81 18.39 -7.72
C ILE A 342 23.19 16.98 -8.22
N PRO A 343 22.37 16.33 -9.06
CA PRO A 343 22.72 15.04 -9.63
C PRO A 343 23.90 15.14 -10.58
N ASP A 344 24.60 14.03 -10.82
CA ASP A 344 25.57 13.96 -11.89
C ASP A 344 24.93 14.16 -13.27
N THR A 345 25.75 14.45 -14.28
CA THR A 345 25.29 14.77 -15.64
C THR A 345 24.42 13.65 -16.24
N ASP A 346 24.77 12.41 -15.98
CA ASP A 346 24.09 11.24 -16.53
C ASP A 346 22.67 11.11 -15.96
N LEU A 347 22.55 11.27 -14.64
CA LEU A 347 21.27 11.24 -13.94
C LEU A 347 20.43 12.48 -14.30
N GLN A 348 21.05 13.66 -14.45
CA GLN A 348 20.39 14.89 -14.88
C GLN A 348 19.74 14.72 -16.26
N GLU A 349 20.49 14.22 -17.25
CA GLU A 349 19.98 13.97 -18.60
C GLU A 349 18.80 12.98 -18.59
N TYR A 350 18.94 11.90 -17.82
CA TYR A 350 17.86 10.94 -17.65
C TYR A 350 16.60 11.57 -17.05
N LEU A 351 16.72 12.34 -15.94
CA LEU A 351 15.60 12.98 -15.26
C LEU A 351 14.90 13.99 -16.16
N THR A 352 15.66 14.81 -16.92
CA THR A 352 15.11 15.76 -17.89
C THR A 352 14.19 15.05 -18.90
N GLY A 353 14.64 13.94 -19.48
CA GLY A 353 13.84 13.14 -20.39
C GLY A 353 12.60 12.50 -19.73
N GLN A 354 12.65 12.23 -18.43
CA GLN A 354 11.51 11.64 -17.70
C GLN A 354 10.42 12.65 -17.34
N PHE A 355 10.79 13.90 -17.12
CA PHE A 355 9.86 14.95 -16.68
C PHE A 355 9.36 15.84 -17.82
N ASP A 356 9.79 15.60 -19.04
CA ASP A 356 9.26 16.29 -20.21
C ASP A 356 7.73 16.14 -20.29
N GLY A 357 7.03 17.28 -20.46
CA GLY A 357 5.57 17.34 -20.51
C GLY A 357 4.84 17.36 -19.15
N TYR A 358 5.55 17.38 -18.02
CA TYR A 358 4.96 17.49 -16.68
C TYR A 358 4.95 18.94 -16.17
N ALA A 359 3.90 19.69 -16.46
CA ALA A 359 3.83 21.16 -16.31
C ALA A 359 3.75 21.69 -14.86
N ASN A 360 3.53 20.85 -13.85
CA ASN A 360 3.33 21.32 -12.47
C ASN A 360 4.52 21.02 -11.55
N LEU A 361 5.69 20.77 -12.11
CA LEU A 361 6.93 20.62 -11.37
C LEU A 361 7.71 21.93 -11.37
N ASP A 362 8.56 22.12 -10.37
CA ASP A 362 9.56 23.18 -10.40
C ASP A 362 10.49 23.04 -11.62
N ASP A 363 10.85 24.16 -12.27
CA ASP A 363 11.66 24.16 -13.48
C ASP A 363 13.02 23.48 -13.30
N LYS A 364 13.66 23.63 -12.14
CA LYS A 364 14.96 23.00 -11.86
C LYS A 364 14.82 21.48 -11.68
N ILE A 365 13.72 21.03 -11.08
CA ILE A 365 13.40 19.60 -10.94
C ILE A 365 13.11 19.00 -12.30
N MET A 366 12.31 19.68 -13.14
CA MET A 366 12.02 19.24 -14.51
C MET A 366 13.27 19.07 -15.38
N LYS A 367 14.22 19.98 -15.22
CA LYS A 367 15.50 19.94 -15.95
C LYS A 367 16.55 19.04 -15.29
N GLY A 368 16.19 18.35 -14.21
CA GLY A 368 17.12 17.53 -13.44
C GLY A 368 18.28 18.32 -12.82
N GLU A 369 18.21 19.66 -12.77
CA GLU A 369 19.26 20.53 -12.20
C GLU A 369 19.41 20.31 -10.70
N ILE A 370 18.32 19.99 -10.03
CA ILE A 370 18.28 19.65 -8.61
C ILE A 370 17.42 18.42 -8.36
N MET A 371 17.69 17.72 -7.28
CA MET A 371 16.83 16.67 -6.74
C MET A 371 16.32 17.06 -5.35
N VAL A 372 15.02 16.86 -5.14
CA VAL A 372 14.28 17.04 -3.88
C VAL A 372 13.25 15.91 -3.79
N LEU A 373 13.13 15.23 -2.68
CA LEU A 373 12.11 14.18 -2.55
C LEU A 373 10.72 14.81 -2.37
N PRO A 374 9.71 14.38 -3.14
CA PRO A 374 8.35 14.84 -2.94
C PRO A 374 7.68 14.21 -1.70
N PRO A 375 6.65 14.85 -1.12
CA PRO A 375 5.99 14.36 0.09
C PRO A 375 5.36 12.97 -0.05
N ASN A 376 4.93 12.62 -1.25
CA ASN A 376 4.32 11.33 -1.58
C ASN A 376 5.33 10.22 -1.88
N LEU A 377 6.62 10.47 -1.80
CA LEU A 377 7.62 9.40 -1.82
C LEU A 377 7.85 8.89 -0.39
N TRP A 378 7.31 7.73 -0.11
CA TRP A 378 7.51 7.01 1.14
C TRP A 378 8.70 6.07 1.01
N ILE A 379 9.54 6.03 2.04
CA ILE A 379 10.70 5.13 2.09
C ILE A 379 10.56 4.26 3.34
N VAL A 380 10.39 2.97 3.15
CA VAL A 380 10.17 2.03 4.25
C VAL A 380 11.22 0.94 4.20
N ALA A 381 11.89 0.72 5.31
CA ALA A 381 12.93 -0.29 5.38
C ALA A 381 12.63 -1.36 6.43
N THR A 382 13.20 -2.55 6.25
CA THR A 382 13.25 -3.58 7.28
C THR A 382 14.67 -3.82 7.73
N MET A 383 14.84 -4.13 9.01
CA MET A 383 16.13 -4.41 9.61
C MET A 383 16.04 -5.62 10.53
N ASN A 384 16.92 -6.60 10.33
CA ASN A 384 17.21 -7.62 11.34
C ASN A 384 18.33 -7.12 12.22
N THR A 385 18.15 -7.20 13.52
CA THR A 385 19.12 -6.70 14.49
C THR A 385 20.10 -7.79 14.94
N SER A 386 19.80 -9.07 14.64
CA SER A 386 20.52 -10.24 15.16
C SER A 386 21.77 -10.65 14.39
N ASP A 387 21.95 -10.22 13.16
CA ASP A 387 23.06 -10.69 12.31
C ASP A 387 24.39 -10.02 12.68
N GLN A 388 25.42 -10.81 12.92
CA GLN A 388 26.76 -10.34 13.31
C GLN A 388 27.57 -9.74 12.15
N SER A 389 27.17 -9.98 10.90
CA SER A 389 27.87 -9.54 9.68
C SER A 389 27.28 -8.27 9.07
N LEU A 390 26.61 -7.44 9.87
CA LEU A 390 25.91 -6.26 9.39
C LEU A 390 26.77 -5.00 9.43
N PHE A 391 26.49 -4.09 8.50
CA PHE A 391 27.08 -2.76 8.54
C PHE A 391 26.39 -1.93 9.64
N PRO A 392 27.17 -1.28 10.52
CA PRO A 392 26.59 -0.39 11.51
C PRO A 392 25.95 0.81 10.82
N ILE A 393 24.72 1.11 11.20
CA ILE A 393 24.05 2.33 10.78
C ILE A 393 24.48 3.46 11.73
N ASP A 394 25.09 4.51 11.19
CA ASP A 394 25.54 5.65 11.98
C ASP A 394 24.39 6.49 12.56
N SER A 395 24.72 7.33 13.55
CA SER A 395 23.72 8.13 14.25
C SER A 395 23.08 9.22 13.38
N ALA A 396 23.83 9.75 12.40
CA ALA A 396 23.33 10.77 11.49
C ALA A 396 22.30 10.18 10.54
N PHE A 397 22.50 8.94 10.07
CA PHE A 397 21.52 8.19 9.27
C PHE A 397 20.29 7.86 10.12
N LYS A 398 20.50 7.35 11.36
CA LYS A 398 19.41 6.93 12.26
C LYS A 398 18.42 8.06 12.56
N ARG A 399 18.87 9.27 12.78
CA ARG A 399 18.02 10.43 13.16
C ARG A 399 17.04 10.86 12.07
N ARG A 400 17.24 10.42 10.82
CA ARG A 400 16.39 10.75 9.67
C ARG A 400 15.24 9.79 9.47
N TRP A 401 15.15 8.76 10.32
CA TRP A 401 14.16 7.71 10.22
C TRP A 401 13.33 7.61 11.48
N ASP A 402 12.06 7.36 11.31
CA ASP A 402 11.21 6.82 12.35
C ASP A 402 11.52 5.34 12.56
N TRP A 403 11.39 4.87 13.80
CA TRP A 403 11.72 3.51 14.16
C TRP A 403 10.48 2.80 14.70
N GLU A 404 10.03 1.75 13.98
CA GLU A 404 8.91 0.92 14.41
C GLU A 404 9.43 -0.44 14.89
N TYR A 405 9.31 -0.68 16.19
CA TYR A 405 9.65 -1.98 16.78
C TYR A 405 8.54 -2.99 16.49
N ILE A 406 8.89 -4.14 15.92
CA ILE A 406 7.97 -5.25 15.70
C ILE A 406 8.21 -6.32 16.76
N PRO A 407 7.36 -6.37 17.80
CA PRO A 407 7.54 -7.29 18.92
C PRO A 407 7.34 -8.75 18.51
N ILE A 408 7.86 -9.65 19.34
CA ILE A 408 7.58 -11.07 19.24
C ILE A 408 6.15 -11.31 19.75
N ASP A 409 5.27 -11.71 18.85
CA ASP A 409 3.90 -12.06 19.18
C ASP A 409 3.80 -13.58 19.40
N LEU A 410 3.55 -13.96 20.65
CA LEU A 410 3.41 -15.36 21.08
C LEU A 410 1.96 -15.86 21.07
N THR A 411 1.03 -15.10 20.51
CA THR A 411 -0.36 -15.52 20.39
C THR A 411 -0.45 -16.87 19.69
N ASP A 412 -1.06 -17.85 20.35
CA ASP A 412 -1.23 -19.19 19.79
C ASP A 412 -2.21 -19.15 18.60
N ARG A 413 -1.72 -19.56 17.43
CA ARG A 413 -2.49 -19.64 16.19
C ARG A 413 -2.68 -21.09 15.72
N GLY A 414 -2.52 -22.04 16.66
CA GLY A 414 -2.72 -23.46 16.39
C GLY A 414 -1.58 -24.14 15.63
N HIS A 415 -0.40 -23.52 15.52
CA HIS A 415 0.77 -24.15 14.92
C HIS A 415 1.40 -25.14 15.93
N TYR A 416 1.85 -26.27 15.42
CA TYR A 416 2.48 -27.31 16.22
C TYR A 416 3.69 -27.93 15.52
N ILE A 417 4.63 -28.43 16.33
CA ILE A 417 5.77 -29.24 15.87
C ILE A 417 5.29 -30.68 15.84
N ALA A 418 5.37 -31.32 14.67
CA ALA A 418 5.07 -32.74 14.51
C ALA A 418 6.32 -33.56 14.80
N CYS A 419 6.27 -34.43 15.82
CA CYS A 419 7.35 -35.31 16.21
C CYS A 419 6.81 -36.73 16.45
N GLY A 420 6.96 -37.61 15.43
CA GLY A 420 6.29 -38.91 15.42
C GLY A 420 4.76 -38.73 15.49
N ASP A 421 4.12 -39.43 16.43
CA ASP A 421 2.68 -39.34 16.65
C ASP A 421 2.31 -38.20 17.62
N LYS A 422 3.28 -37.47 18.13
CA LYS A 422 3.10 -36.40 19.13
C LYS A 422 3.08 -35.02 18.48
N LYS A 423 2.30 -34.11 19.06
CA LYS A 423 2.23 -32.70 18.67
C LYS A 423 2.66 -31.80 19.83
N TYR A 424 3.58 -30.86 19.57
CA TYR A 424 4.04 -29.88 20.56
C TYR A 424 3.65 -28.48 20.12
N SER A 425 3.13 -27.66 21.05
CA SER A 425 2.71 -26.29 20.74
C SER A 425 3.91 -25.43 20.30
N TRP A 426 3.77 -24.77 19.14
CA TRP A 426 4.79 -23.85 18.63
C TRP A 426 4.93 -22.60 19.49
N SER A 427 3.83 -22.04 19.98
CA SER A 427 3.84 -20.86 20.85
C SER A 427 4.48 -21.14 22.20
N GLU A 428 4.22 -22.30 22.80
CA GLU A 428 4.84 -22.74 24.06
C GLU A 428 6.35 -22.98 23.87
N PHE A 429 6.74 -23.60 22.75
CA PHE A 429 8.14 -23.75 22.39
C PHE A 429 8.85 -22.40 22.31
N LEU A 430 8.27 -21.43 21.60
CA LEU A 430 8.86 -20.10 21.46
C LEU A 430 9.00 -19.38 22.79
N ASP A 431 7.99 -19.44 23.66
CA ASP A 431 8.07 -18.83 24.98
C ASP A 431 9.22 -19.42 25.81
N ASN A 432 9.32 -20.75 25.84
CA ASN A 432 10.33 -21.44 26.62
C ASN A 432 11.74 -21.23 26.07
N VAL A 433 11.93 -21.35 24.74
CA VAL A 433 13.24 -21.16 24.14
C VAL A 433 13.71 -19.71 24.22
N ASN A 434 12.83 -18.73 24.03
CA ASN A 434 13.17 -17.32 24.12
C ASN A 434 13.57 -16.91 25.55
N LYS A 435 12.98 -17.49 26.58
CA LYS A 435 13.44 -17.34 27.97
C LYS A 435 14.87 -17.85 28.17
N ARG A 436 15.22 -18.98 27.53
CA ARG A 436 16.59 -19.52 27.59
C ARG A 436 17.59 -18.65 26.82
N ILE A 437 17.20 -18.16 25.64
CA ILE A 437 18.01 -17.23 24.86
C ILE A 437 18.28 -15.95 25.65
N ASP A 438 17.27 -15.40 26.29
CA ASP A 438 17.37 -14.20 27.12
C ASP A 438 18.33 -14.38 28.29
N ALA A 439 18.21 -15.50 29.00
CA ALA A 439 19.06 -15.84 30.15
C ALA A 439 20.55 -15.93 29.82
N ILE A 440 20.89 -16.31 28.57
CA ILE A 440 22.27 -16.50 28.13
C ILE A 440 22.81 -15.27 27.41
N THR A 441 21.99 -14.69 26.50
CA THR A 441 22.50 -13.67 25.58
C THR A 441 22.17 -12.26 26.03
N HIS A 442 21.17 -12.08 26.90
CA HIS A 442 20.61 -10.78 27.30
C HIS A 442 20.28 -9.89 26.10
N SER A 443 19.85 -10.52 24.97
CA SER A 443 19.57 -9.84 23.70
C SER A 443 18.22 -10.24 23.13
N GLU A 444 17.34 -9.25 22.99
CA GLU A 444 16.03 -9.42 22.31
C GLU A 444 16.21 -9.83 20.85
N ASP A 445 17.27 -9.36 20.21
CA ASP A 445 17.52 -9.53 18.78
C ASP A 445 17.78 -11.00 18.39
N LYS A 446 18.29 -11.79 19.33
CA LYS A 446 18.60 -13.21 19.13
C LYS A 446 17.39 -14.12 19.34
N LYS A 447 16.28 -13.61 19.86
CA LYS A 447 15.07 -14.38 20.09
C LYS A 447 14.40 -14.76 18.77
N LEU A 448 13.54 -15.79 18.83
CA LEU A 448 12.77 -16.28 17.68
C LEU A 448 11.38 -15.65 17.64
N GLY A 449 11.01 -15.09 16.50
CA GLY A 449 9.64 -14.66 16.25
C GLY A 449 8.74 -15.79 15.75
N TYR A 450 7.43 -15.61 15.90
CA TYR A 450 6.41 -16.62 15.58
C TYR A 450 6.54 -17.16 14.13
N TRP A 451 6.85 -16.29 13.18
CA TRP A 451 6.91 -16.62 11.75
C TRP A 451 8.28 -17.10 11.28
N PHE A 452 9.15 -17.46 12.18
CA PHE A 452 10.49 -17.97 11.81
C PHE A 452 10.40 -19.21 10.91
N VAL A 453 9.47 -20.14 11.23
CA VAL A 453 9.17 -21.32 10.40
C VAL A 453 7.68 -21.52 10.15
N ALA A 454 6.79 -20.96 10.97
CA ALA A 454 5.35 -21.05 10.78
C ALA A 454 4.91 -20.37 9.47
N ARG A 455 3.80 -20.82 8.89
CA ARG A 455 3.23 -20.25 7.66
C ARG A 455 1.71 -20.20 7.77
N ASN A 456 1.10 -19.12 7.32
CA ASN A 456 -0.34 -19.04 7.20
C ASN A 456 -0.90 -20.19 6.36
N GLY A 457 -1.98 -20.81 6.82
CA GLY A 457 -2.65 -21.93 6.14
C GLY A 457 -2.01 -23.32 6.32
N HIS A 458 -0.92 -23.42 7.12
CA HIS A 458 -0.26 -24.69 7.42
C HIS A 458 0.09 -24.75 8.90
N ASN A 459 -0.73 -25.42 9.68
CA ASN A 459 -0.52 -25.48 11.15
C ASN A 459 0.63 -26.40 11.56
N GLU A 460 1.01 -27.34 10.70
CA GLU A 460 2.08 -28.29 10.95
C GLU A 460 3.46 -27.73 10.63
N ILE A 461 4.39 -27.87 11.58
CA ILE A 461 5.82 -27.70 11.39
C ILE A 461 6.44 -29.10 11.40
N THR A 462 6.84 -29.57 10.22
CA THR A 462 7.41 -30.92 10.08
C THR A 462 8.71 -31.04 10.86
N LEU A 463 9.01 -32.25 11.35
CA LEU A 463 10.23 -32.54 12.12
C LEU A 463 11.50 -32.10 11.41
N ASN A 464 11.61 -32.43 10.11
CA ASN A 464 12.75 -32.03 9.31
C ASN A 464 12.92 -30.49 9.24
N LYS A 465 11.84 -29.76 9.04
CA LYS A 465 11.86 -28.30 9.00
C LYS A 465 12.21 -27.69 10.36
N PHE A 466 11.72 -28.29 11.44
CA PHE A 466 12.05 -27.87 12.79
C PHE A 466 13.56 -28.07 13.07
N VAL A 467 14.09 -29.25 12.85
CA VAL A 467 15.50 -29.55 13.12
C VAL A 467 16.41 -28.75 12.21
N SER A 468 16.17 -28.77 10.89
CA SER A 468 17.07 -28.12 9.91
C SER A 468 17.09 -26.60 9.97
N LYS A 469 16.05 -25.96 10.51
CA LYS A 469 15.97 -24.50 10.59
C LYS A 469 16.05 -23.98 12.02
N VAL A 470 15.22 -24.50 12.92
CA VAL A 470 15.10 -23.95 14.28
C VAL A 470 16.24 -24.48 15.15
N VAL A 471 16.39 -25.81 15.25
CA VAL A 471 17.46 -26.40 16.06
C VAL A 471 18.83 -26.00 15.53
N PHE A 472 19.00 -25.96 14.21
CA PHE A 472 20.25 -25.48 13.59
C PHE A 472 20.56 -24.02 13.96
N TYR A 473 19.58 -23.11 13.85
CA TYR A 473 19.77 -21.71 14.25
C TYR A 473 20.13 -21.60 15.74
N LEU A 474 19.40 -22.30 16.61
CA LEU A 474 19.70 -22.31 18.04
C LEU A 474 21.10 -22.80 18.32
N TRP A 475 21.51 -23.90 17.67
CA TRP A 475 22.82 -24.46 17.85
C TRP A 475 23.95 -23.59 17.31
N ASN A 476 23.81 -23.12 16.04
CA ASN A 476 24.90 -22.44 15.35
C ASN A 476 25.03 -20.96 15.71
N ASP A 477 23.89 -20.26 15.84
CA ASP A 477 23.88 -18.79 15.97
C ASP A 477 23.71 -18.32 17.41
N ILE A 478 23.15 -19.17 18.30
CA ILE A 478 22.83 -18.78 19.67
C ILE A 478 23.72 -19.49 20.69
N PHE A 479 23.69 -20.83 20.74
CA PHE A 479 24.26 -21.59 21.86
C PHE A 479 25.66 -22.11 21.61
N LYS A 480 26.21 -22.03 20.42
CA LYS A 480 27.54 -22.55 20.07
C LYS A 480 28.66 -22.03 21.00
N ASP A 481 28.63 -20.72 21.28
CA ASP A 481 29.62 -20.07 22.11
C ASP A 481 29.35 -20.23 23.62
N PHE A 482 28.19 -20.78 23.96
CA PHE A 482 27.71 -20.99 25.34
C PHE A 482 27.52 -22.46 25.69
N ALA A 483 28.25 -23.37 25.05
CA ALA A 483 28.10 -24.82 25.24
C ALA A 483 28.33 -25.29 26.69
N HIS A 484 29.06 -24.53 27.48
CA HIS A 484 29.34 -24.82 28.89
C HIS A 484 28.50 -24.03 29.88
N ASP A 485 27.57 -23.19 29.42
CA ASP A 485 26.70 -22.43 30.28
C ASP A 485 25.61 -23.33 30.90
N VAL A 486 25.31 -23.08 32.17
CA VAL A 486 24.28 -23.85 32.91
C VAL A 486 22.89 -23.73 32.30
N ASN A 487 22.62 -22.67 31.55
CA ASN A 487 21.37 -22.40 30.88
C ASN A 487 21.30 -22.91 29.43
N THR A 488 22.41 -23.54 28.92
CA THR A 488 22.36 -24.11 27.56
C THR A 488 21.29 -25.16 27.43
N ILE A 489 20.63 -25.18 26.26
CA ILE A 489 19.62 -26.18 25.93
C ILE A 489 20.23 -27.45 25.32
N PHE A 490 21.50 -27.40 24.94
CA PHE A 490 22.25 -28.50 24.32
C PHE A 490 23.17 -29.19 25.36
N LYS A 491 22.55 -29.79 26.38
CA LYS A 491 23.26 -30.51 27.45
C LYS A 491 23.56 -31.96 27.07
N ASP A 492 24.66 -32.48 27.53
CA ASP A 492 25.05 -33.88 27.45
C ASP A 492 25.06 -34.44 26.01
N ASN A 493 24.00 -35.11 25.61
CA ASN A 493 23.90 -35.77 24.31
C ASN A 493 23.54 -34.84 23.15
N TYR A 494 23.16 -33.60 23.40
CA TYR A 494 22.71 -32.64 22.37
C TYR A 494 23.69 -31.52 22.10
N ASP A 495 24.93 -31.64 22.63
CA ASP A 495 26.00 -30.66 22.42
C ASP A 495 26.51 -30.57 20.98
N GLN A 496 26.12 -31.52 20.12
CA GLN A 496 26.52 -31.60 18.73
C GLN A 496 25.29 -31.78 17.81
N PHE A 497 25.11 -30.87 16.88
CA PHE A 497 23.94 -30.81 15.99
C PHE A 497 23.71 -32.10 15.19
N TYR A 498 24.78 -32.80 14.76
CA TYR A 498 24.64 -34.04 13.98
C TYR A 498 23.94 -35.17 14.75
N LYS A 499 23.91 -35.13 16.09
CA LYS A 499 23.22 -36.14 16.92
C LYS A 499 21.71 -36.13 16.75
N PHE A 500 21.17 -35.05 16.19
CA PHE A 500 19.75 -34.94 15.85
C PHE A 500 19.37 -35.74 14.60
N PHE A 501 20.34 -36.33 13.89
CA PHE A 501 20.08 -37.04 12.64
C PHE A 501 20.52 -38.51 12.69
N GLU A 502 19.77 -39.34 11.95
CA GLU A 502 20.22 -40.70 11.57
C GLU A 502 21.32 -40.64 10.51
N ASN A 503 21.93 -41.77 10.22
CA ASN A 503 23.02 -41.86 9.25
C ASN A 503 22.57 -41.53 7.81
N ASP A 504 21.28 -41.62 7.53
CA ASP A 504 20.66 -41.27 6.23
C ASP A 504 20.24 -39.78 6.16
N GLY A 505 20.46 -39.00 7.24
CA GLY A 505 20.11 -37.58 7.30
C GLY A 505 18.68 -37.29 7.76
N THR A 506 17.90 -38.31 8.17
CA THR A 506 16.57 -38.09 8.72
C THR A 506 16.66 -37.68 10.20
N PRO A 507 15.79 -36.75 10.69
CA PRO A 507 15.80 -36.39 12.10
C PRO A 507 15.38 -37.52 13.01
N LYS A 508 16.08 -37.72 14.13
CA LYS A 508 15.78 -38.70 15.17
C LYS A 508 14.61 -38.22 16.04
N ILE A 509 13.51 -38.95 16.01
CA ILE A 509 12.30 -38.63 16.75
C ILE A 509 12.57 -38.58 18.26
N ASP A 510 13.19 -39.62 18.83
CA ASP A 510 13.50 -39.75 20.25
C ASP A 510 14.38 -38.63 20.79
N VAL A 511 15.37 -38.21 20.00
CA VAL A 511 16.28 -37.11 20.34
C VAL A 511 15.52 -35.78 20.37
N VAL A 512 14.68 -35.53 19.37
CA VAL A 512 13.88 -34.29 19.31
C VAL A 512 12.81 -34.27 20.40
N GLU A 513 12.15 -35.39 20.68
CA GLU A 513 11.19 -35.50 21.79
C GLU A 513 11.86 -35.13 23.11
N SER A 514 13.00 -35.78 23.42
CA SER A 514 13.76 -35.49 24.64
C SER A 514 14.21 -34.03 24.72
N PHE A 515 14.59 -33.43 23.59
CA PHE A 515 14.95 -32.01 23.52
C PHE A 515 13.75 -31.09 23.83
N LEU A 516 12.57 -31.37 23.28
CA LEU A 516 11.35 -30.61 23.54
C LEU A 516 10.86 -30.75 24.99
N GLU A 517 10.90 -31.96 25.53
CA GLU A 517 10.53 -32.26 26.93
C GLU A 517 11.52 -31.58 27.92
N ASN A 518 12.82 -31.55 27.62
CA ASN A 518 13.83 -30.83 28.42
C ASN A 518 13.63 -29.31 28.41
N LEU A 519 13.01 -28.77 27.37
CA LEU A 519 12.55 -27.38 27.32
C LEU A 519 11.24 -27.14 28.10
N GLY A 520 10.64 -28.20 28.69
CA GLY A 520 9.41 -28.13 29.50
C GLY A 520 8.13 -28.21 28.69
N LEU A 521 8.16 -28.62 27.43
CA LEU A 521 6.94 -28.81 26.63
C LEU A 521 6.27 -30.14 26.97
N LYS A 522 4.94 -30.12 26.92
CA LYS A 522 4.12 -31.33 27.06
C LYS A 522 3.55 -31.72 25.71
N ALA A 523 3.70 -32.98 25.36
CA ALA A 523 3.06 -33.51 24.17
C ALA A 523 1.54 -33.48 24.30
N LYS A 524 0.86 -33.17 23.22
CA LYS A 524 -0.58 -33.46 23.03
C LYS A 524 -0.66 -34.68 22.13
N ASP A 525 -1.45 -35.68 22.55
CA ASP A 525 -1.71 -36.86 21.72
C ASP A 525 -2.35 -36.39 20.39
N GLY A 526 -1.86 -36.89 19.30
CA GLY A 526 -2.42 -36.60 17.97
C GLY A 526 -3.79 -37.31 17.85
N GLU A 527 -4.90 -36.54 17.89
CA GLU A 527 -6.18 -37.03 17.36
C GLU A 527 -6.15 -37.01 15.81
#